data_04218ed18fff47872ac2c0b6772125ea
#
_entry.id   04218ed18fff47872ac2c0b6772125ea
#
_cell.length_a   1.000
_cell.length_b   1.000
_cell.length_c   1.000
_cell.angle_alpha   90.00
_cell.angle_beta   90.00
_cell.angle_gamma   90.00
#
_symmetry.space_group_name_H-M   'P 1'
#
loop_
_entity.id
_entity.type
_entity.pdbx_description
1 polymer ?
#
loop_
_entity_poly.entity_id
_entity_poly.type
_entity_poly.pdbx_seq_one_letter_code
_entity_poly.pdbx_strand_id
1 'polypeptide(L)'
;MSTDIIAGRSNLACTIFVPVDCKFGCPFCTSKHLYSKQLASINQDIEHIKVINKVSAVTEFVFTGGEPFADLSALKTLVDACEKKVFINTTLPLFDNIDEVIDYINTEDKIHGINISRHMSFNFKNVADISVIDRIKKPVRINSVIGANPTEEQFDKIEEFINFWSSPSRFVNLRQDYRYTNRETLKVMDAVDDWCLEHYLYMGTNCCMVCNTEFFGDKNHRFSYHRGLQFSSFIKGNKLYIGDIIVAPNGKIFYDWDFSVDTETEVYNSFIDSLKTNSIV
;
A
#
# COMPACT_ATOMS: atom_id res chain seq x y z
N MET A 1 -31.40 -5.13 -7.81
CA MET A 1 -30.80 -6.42 -7.33
C MET A 1 -29.61 -6.02 -6.47
N SER A 2 -29.54 -6.47 -5.23
CA SER A 2 -28.37 -6.19 -4.39
C SER A 2 -27.19 -7.00 -4.94
N THR A 3 -26.06 -6.34 -5.18
CA THR A 3 -24.81 -7.00 -5.59
C THR A 3 -24.19 -7.59 -4.34
N ASP A 4 -23.94 -8.89 -4.31
CA ASP A 4 -23.24 -9.52 -3.20
C ASP A 4 -21.78 -9.06 -3.18
N ILE A 5 -21.30 -8.61 -2.04
CA ILE A 5 -19.92 -8.16 -1.84
C ILE A 5 -19.12 -9.27 -1.19
N ILE A 6 -17.97 -9.60 -1.77
CA ILE A 6 -17.14 -10.73 -1.35
C ILE A 6 -15.70 -10.26 -1.18
N ALA A 7 -15.03 -10.74 -0.15
CA ALA A 7 -13.58 -10.57 -0.05
C ALA A 7 -12.89 -11.23 -1.24
N GLY A 8 -12.19 -10.44 -2.05
CA GLY A 8 -11.51 -10.90 -3.27
C GLY A 8 -10.18 -11.63 -3.00
N ARG A 9 -9.75 -11.66 -1.74
CA ARG A 9 -8.54 -12.37 -1.28
C ARG A 9 -8.72 -12.84 0.18
N SER A 10 -7.97 -13.85 0.57
CA SER A 10 -8.00 -14.41 1.93
C SER A 10 -7.51 -13.43 3.01
N ASN A 11 -6.72 -12.44 2.64
CA ASN A 11 -6.12 -11.45 3.54
C ASN A 11 -6.53 -10.05 3.09
N LEU A 12 -7.76 -9.65 3.41
CA LEU A 12 -8.23 -8.31 3.11
C LEU A 12 -7.47 -7.29 3.97
N ALA A 13 -6.95 -6.23 3.34
CA ALA A 13 -6.35 -5.11 4.05
C ALA A 13 -7.37 -3.98 4.26
N CYS A 14 -7.26 -3.29 5.39
CA CYS A 14 -7.87 -1.99 5.56
C CYS A 14 -6.78 -0.93 5.51
N THR A 15 -6.80 -0.10 4.49
CA THR A 15 -5.87 1.02 4.34
C THR A 15 -6.49 2.30 4.89
N ILE A 16 -5.83 2.92 5.84
CA ILE A 16 -6.27 4.15 6.50
C ILE A 16 -5.32 5.27 6.11
N PHE A 17 -5.86 6.30 5.49
CA PHE A 17 -5.13 7.52 5.20
C PHE A 17 -5.13 8.40 6.45
N VAL A 18 -3.99 8.47 7.14
CA VAL A 18 -3.87 9.36 8.31
C VAL A 18 -4.22 10.80 7.93
N PRO A 19 -5.01 11.50 8.78
CA PRO A 19 -5.44 12.86 8.48
C PRO A 19 -4.34 13.88 8.77
N VAL A 20 -3.14 13.61 8.29
CA VAL A 20 -1.94 14.44 8.44
C VAL A 20 -1.42 14.78 7.05
N ASP A 21 -1.17 16.05 6.80
CA ASP A 21 -0.73 16.53 5.50
C ASP A 21 0.66 15.97 5.11
N CYS A 22 0.92 15.92 3.80
CA CYS A 22 2.18 15.47 3.22
C CYS A 22 2.89 16.63 2.53
N LYS A 23 4.11 16.92 2.96
CA LYS A 23 4.96 17.97 2.36
C LYS A 23 5.57 17.57 1.02
N PHE A 24 5.50 16.28 0.64
CA PHE A 24 6.04 15.79 -0.62
C PHE A 24 5.04 15.98 -1.76
N GLY A 25 5.53 16.47 -2.90
CA GLY A 25 4.71 16.78 -4.08
C GLY A 25 4.80 15.72 -5.17
N CYS A 26 4.75 14.42 -4.82
CA CYS A 26 4.90 13.33 -5.78
C CYS A 26 3.90 13.46 -6.94
N PRO A 27 4.34 13.47 -8.21
CA PRO A 27 3.46 13.67 -9.36
C PRO A 27 2.49 12.51 -9.59
N PHE A 28 2.79 11.34 -9.08
CA PHE A 28 1.99 10.11 -9.15
C PHE A 28 1.23 9.82 -7.85
N CYS A 29 1.04 10.80 -6.97
CA CYS A 29 0.29 10.61 -5.74
C CYS A 29 -1.21 10.51 -6.04
N THR A 30 -1.83 9.37 -5.74
CA THR A 30 -3.25 9.12 -5.95
C THR A 30 -4.16 9.94 -5.04
N SER A 31 -3.67 10.29 -3.84
CA SER A 31 -4.47 10.88 -2.77
C SER A 31 -4.29 12.38 -2.58
N LYS A 32 -3.37 13.02 -3.33
CA LYS A 32 -3.04 14.44 -3.13
C LYS A 32 -4.29 15.36 -3.12
N HIS A 33 -5.24 15.09 -4.00
CA HIS A 33 -6.46 15.88 -4.11
C HIS A 33 -7.42 15.69 -2.93
N LEU A 34 -7.27 14.61 -2.15
CA LEU A 34 -8.12 14.34 -0.99
C LEU A 34 -7.73 15.19 0.21
N TYR A 35 -6.44 15.55 0.32
CA TYR A 35 -5.93 16.40 1.41
C TYR A 35 -6.26 17.89 1.28
N SER A 36 -6.77 18.32 0.13
CA SER A 36 -7.28 19.69 -0.06
C SER A 36 -8.70 19.89 0.52
N LYS A 37 -9.33 18.81 0.99
CA LYS A 37 -10.68 18.81 1.58
C LYS A 37 -10.58 18.82 3.11
N GLN A 38 -11.75 18.94 3.78
CA GLN A 38 -11.81 18.80 5.23
C GLN A 38 -11.35 17.40 5.63
N LEU A 39 -10.36 17.33 6.52
CA LEU A 39 -9.82 16.08 7.04
C LEU A 39 -10.74 15.51 8.13
N ALA A 40 -10.75 14.20 8.25
CA ALA A 40 -11.36 13.49 9.37
C ALA A 40 -10.64 13.80 10.68
N SER A 41 -11.30 13.55 11.78
CA SER A 41 -10.64 13.56 13.10
C SER A 41 -10.04 12.17 13.40
N ILE A 42 -9.01 12.14 14.22
CA ILE A 42 -8.45 10.87 14.73
C ILE A 42 -9.52 10.00 15.40
N ASN A 43 -10.46 10.62 16.12
CA ASN A 43 -11.57 9.88 16.75
C ASN A 43 -12.49 9.21 15.73
N GLN A 44 -12.73 9.83 14.57
CA GLN A 44 -13.51 9.22 13.50
C GLN A 44 -12.80 7.99 12.93
N ASP A 45 -11.49 8.07 12.70
CA ASP A 45 -10.70 6.92 12.23
C ASP A 45 -10.66 5.80 13.26
N ILE A 46 -10.60 6.13 14.56
CA ILE A 46 -10.70 5.13 15.64
C ILE A 46 -12.06 4.40 15.58
N GLU A 47 -13.15 5.10 15.36
CA GLU A 47 -14.48 4.45 15.22
C GLU A 47 -14.51 3.51 14.00
N HIS A 48 -13.91 3.89 12.87
CA HIS A 48 -13.76 3.00 11.72
C HIS A 48 -12.92 1.76 12.08
N ILE A 49 -11.79 1.94 12.75
CA ILE A 49 -10.92 0.82 13.20
C ILE A 49 -11.70 -0.14 14.09
N LYS A 50 -12.46 0.35 15.08
CA LYS A 50 -13.26 -0.49 15.98
C LYS A 50 -14.30 -1.34 15.24
N VAL A 51 -14.93 -0.79 14.22
CA VAL A 51 -15.87 -1.55 13.39
C VAL A 51 -15.15 -2.60 12.56
N ILE A 52 -14.06 -2.21 11.90
CA ILE A 52 -13.29 -3.08 11.00
C ILE A 52 -12.54 -4.18 11.75
N ASN A 53 -12.15 -3.96 13.02
CA ASN A 53 -11.59 -5.02 13.87
C ASN A 53 -12.53 -6.25 13.96
N LYS A 54 -13.84 -6.04 13.89
CA LYS A 54 -14.86 -7.10 13.96
C LYS A 54 -15.06 -7.86 12.64
N VAL A 55 -14.47 -7.40 11.54
CA VAL A 55 -14.57 -8.03 10.23
C VAL A 55 -13.50 -9.10 10.12
N SER A 56 -13.90 -10.37 10.16
CA SER A 56 -12.95 -11.51 10.14
C SER A 56 -12.13 -11.61 8.86
N ALA A 57 -12.69 -11.19 7.72
CA ALA A 57 -12.00 -11.18 6.44
C ALA A 57 -10.84 -10.16 6.39
N VAL A 58 -10.87 -9.11 7.21
CA VAL A 58 -9.77 -8.15 7.34
C VAL A 58 -8.72 -8.73 8.28
N THR A 59 -7.50 -8.84 7.83
CA THR A 59 -6.37 -9.42 8.60
C THR A 59 -5.31 -8.40 8.97
N GLU A 60 -5.32 -7.24 8.32
CA GLU A 60 -4.29 -6.23 8.51
C GLU A 60 -4.82 -4.80 8.29
N PHE A 61 -4.21 -3.85 9.00
CA PHE A 61 -4.33 -2.42 8.74
C PHE A 61 -3.07 -1.90 8.08
N VAL A 62 -3.24 -0.99 7.13
CA VAL A 62 -2.14 -0.29 6.47
C VAL A 62 -2.32 1.21 6.69
N PHE A 63 -1.50 1.84 7.52
CA PHE A 63 -1.50 3.30 7.64
C PHE A 63 -0.69 3.92 6.50
N THR A 64 -1.30 4.86 5.82
CA THR A 64 -0.73 5.56 4.66
C THR A 64 -1.25 7.00 4.62
N GLY A 65 -1.11 7.65 3.50
CA GLY A 65 -1.73 8.93 3.24
C GLY A 65 -0.72 10.05 3.20
N GLY A 66 -0.88 11.13 3.98
CA GLY A 66 0.12 12.18 4.09
C GLY A 66 1.51 11.61 4.45
N GLU A 67 2.03 11.96 5.57
CA GLU A 67 3.20 11.27 6.12
C GLU A 67 2.84 10.78 7.52
N PRO A 68 2.62 9.46 7.74
CA PRO A 68 2.12 8.96 9.02
C PRO A 68 2.96 9.34 10.23
N PHE A 69 4.28 9.41 10.08
CA PHE A 69 5.19 9.78 11.17
C PHE A 69 5.32 11.29 11.39
N ALA A 70 4.67 12.14 10.58
CA ALA A 70 4.65 13.58 10.83
C ALA A 70 3.87 13.95 12.09
N ASP A 71 2.95 13.10 12.54
CA ASP A 71 2.33 13.16 13.86
C ASP A 71 2.40 11.79 14.53
N LEU A 72 3.51 11.53 15.21
CA LEU A 72 3.76 10.25 15.87
C LEU A 72 2.74 9.96 16.98
N SER A 73 2.22 10.98 17.66
CA SER A 73 1.22 10.82 18.72
C SER A 73 -0.13 10.34 18.15
N ALA A 74 -0.56 10.98 17.06
CA ALA A 74 -1.77 10.57 16.35
C ALA A 74 -1.63 9.13 15.81
N LEU A 75 -0.49 8.81 15.20
CA LEU A 75 -0.22 7.47 14.70
C LEU A 75 -0.24 6.41 15.80
N LYS A 76 0.42 6.68 16.95
CA LYS A 76 0.38 5.79 18.14
C LYS A 76 -1.06 5.49 18.55
N THR A 77 -1.88 6.55 18.65
CA THR A 77 -3.30 6.41 19.04
C THR A 77 -4.11 5.53 18.06
N LEU A 78 -3.87 5.67 16.76
CA LEU A 78 -4.52 4.84 15.74
C LEU A 78 -4.04 3.39 15.80
N VAL A 79 -2.73 3.16 15.95
CA VAL A 79 -2.16 1.81 16.08
C VAL A 79 -2.68 1.11 17.35
N ASP A 80 -2.81 1.84 18.46
CA ASP A 80 -3.36 1.31 19.71
C ASP A 80 -4.80 0.79 19.55
N ALA A 81 -5.59 1.43 18.70
CA ALA A 81 -6.96 1.02 18.41
C ALA A 81 -7.05 -0.26 17.55
N CYS A 82 -5.98 -0.66 16.87
CA CYS A 82 -5.96 -1.85 16.02
C CYS A 82 -5.83 -3.13 16.86
N GLU A 83 -6.61 -4.17 16.48
CA GLU A 83 -6.52 -5.53 17.05
C GLU A 83 -5.85 -6.52 16.06
N LYS A 84 -5.38 -6.02 14.92
CA LYS A 84 -4.82 -6.82 13.82
C LYS A 84 -3.41 -6.31 13.50
N LYS A 85 -2.71 -7.02 12.62
CA LYS A 85 -1.38 -6.63 12.13
C LYS A 85 -1.42 -5.23 11.52
N VAL A 86 -0.39 -4.46 11.79
CA VAL A 86 -0.23 -3.10 11.26
C VAL A 86 0.97 -3.04 10.33
N PHE A 87 0.79 -2.41 9.17
CA PHE A 87 1.85 -2.00 8.27
C PHE A 87 1.78 -0.49 8.08
N ILE A 88 2.92 0.17 7.87
CA ILE A 88 2.97 1.62 7.71
C ILE A 88 3.68 1.94 6.40
N ASN A 89 3.03 2.76 5.55
CA ASN A 89 3.62 3.32 4.34
C ASN A 89 4.14 4.72 4.65
N THR A 90 5.42 4.96 4.45
CA THR A 90 6.08 6.22 4.79
C THR A 90 7.13 6.58 3.76
N THR A 91 7.49 7.84 3.67
CA THR A 91 8.75 8.28 3.05
C THR A 91 9.90 8.28 4.07
N LEU A 92 9.60 8.05 5.32
CA LEU A 92 10.52 8.13 6.46
C LEU A 92 11.39 9.41 6.40
N PRO A 93 10.81 10.60 6.57
CA PRO A 93 11.56 11.85 6.60
C PRO A 93 12.56 11.86 7.76
N LEU A 94 13.64 12.63 7.61
CA LEU A 94 14.54 12.90 8.72
C LEU A 94 13.89 13.94 9.65
N PHE A 95 13.09 13.44 10.58
CA PHE A 95 12.52 14.24 11.65
C PHE A 95 13.56 14.51 12.75
N ASP A 96 13.37 15.58 13.53
CA ASP A 96 14.23 15.85 14.69
C ASP A 96 14.15 14.71 15.72
N ASN A 97 13.03 14.00 15.78
CA ASN A 97 12.80 12.85 16.66
C ASN A 97 12.91 11.49 15.92
N ILE A 98 13.74 11.38 14.88
CA ILE A 98 13.88 10.13 14.08
C ILE A 98 14.24 8.92 14.96
N ASP A 99 15.00 9.10 16.02
CA ASP A 99 15.36 8.03 16.94
C ASP A 99 14.12 7.50 17.67
N GLU A 100 13.23 8.36 18.13
CA GLU A 100 11.96 7.95 18.74
C GLU A 100 11.07 7.20 17.74
N VAL A 101 11.04 7.63 16.48
CA VAL A 101 10.30 6.96 15.42
C VAL A 101 10.82 5.54 15.21
N ILE A 102 12.15 5.36 15.10
CA ILE A 102 12.77 4.05 14.93
C ILE A 102 12.52 3.15 16.16
N ASP A 103 12.65 3.70 17.35
CA ASP A 103 12.39 2.96 18.60
C ASP A 103 10.92 2.51 18.67
N TYR A 104 9.98 3.38 18.31
CA TYR A 104 8.56 3.02 18.25
C TYR A 104 8.30 1.90 17.25
N ILE A 105 8.84 2.02 16.02
CA ILE A 105 8.70 0.95 15.00
C ILE A 105 9.20 -0.39 15.56
N ASN A 106 10.35 -0.38 16.24
CA ASN A 106 11.00 -1.60 16.70
C ASN A 106 10.32 -2.23 17.92
N THR A 107 9.70 -1.44 18.78
CA THR A 107 9.14 -1.88 20.06
C THR A 107 7.64 -2.13 20.02
N GLU A 108 6.90 -1.54 19.07
CA GLU A 108 5.46 -1.74 18.95
C GLU A 108 5.15 -3.09 18.30
N ASP A 109 4.59 -4.03 19.08
CA ASP A 109 4.34 -5.40 18.65
C ASP A 109 3.30 -5.52 17.53
N LYS A 110 2.35 -4.60 17.44
CA LYS A 110 1.34 -4.56 16.39
C LYS A 110 1.92 -4.21 15.02
N ILE A 111 3.05 -3.47 14.98
CA ILE A 111 3.73 -3.13 13.74
C ILE A 111 4.47 -4.38 13.22
N HIS A 112 4.02 -4.91 12.08
CA HIS A 112 4.57 -6.10 11.45
C HIS A 112 5.50 -5.81 10.28
N GLY A 113 5.50 -4.59 9.76
CA GLY A 113 6.40 -4.17 8.71
C GLY A 113 6.24 -2.72 8.28
N ILE A 114 7.27 -2.20 7.63
CA ILE A 114 7.34 -0.82 7.15
C ILE A 114 7.57 -0.83 5.64
N ASN A 115 6.74 -0.08 4.93
CA ASN A 115 6.88 0.16 3.51
C ASN A 115 7.45 1.56 3.28
N ILE A 116 8.68 1.64 2.81
CA ILE A 116 9.39 2.91 2.64
C ILE A 116 9.39 3.29 1.16
N SER A 117 8.91 4.47 0.84
CA SER A 117 8.90 5.00 -0.52
C SER A 117 10.26 5.57 -0.90
N ARG A 118 10.84 5.04 -2.00
CA ARG A 118 12.07 5.51 -2.63
C ARG A 118 11.86 5.44 -4.14
N HIS A 119 11.34 6.53 -4.72
CA HIS A 119 10.95 6.52 -6.13
C HIS A 119 12.11 6.95 -7.02
N MET A 120 12.42 6.17 -8.05
CA MET A 120 13.46 6.51 -9.03
C MET A 120 13.10 7.76 -9.82
N SER A 121 11.82 7.99 -10.08
CA SER A 121 11.31 9.15 -10.81
C SER A 121 11.13 10.41 -9.96
N PHE A 122 11.37 10.34 -8.65
CA PHE A 122 11.16 11.46 -7.73
C PHE A 122 12.17 11.44 -6.58
N ASN A 123 13.08 12.39 -6.58
CA ASN A 123 14.12 12.49 -5.55
C ASN A 123 13.56 13.19 -4.30
N PHE A 124 13.31 12.42 -3.27
CA PHE A 124 12.96 12.95 -1.95
C PHE A 124 14.14 13.65 -1.29
N LYS A 125 13.91 14.85 -0.76
CA LYS A 125 14.88 15.55 0.07
C LYS A 125 14.59 15.28 1.56
N ASN A 126 15.63 15.26 2.37
CA ASN A 126 15.54 15.09 3.84
C ASN A 126 14.77 13.82 4.25
N VAL A 127 15.13 12.70 3.68
CA VAL A 127 14.60 11.38 4.05
C VAL A 127 15.74 10.51 4.60
N ALA A 128 15.38 9.57 5.46
CA ALA A 128 16.31 8.61 6.05
C ALA A 128 17.09 7.87 4.96
N ASP A 129 18.37 7.80 5.10
CA ASP A 129 19.26 7.00 4.25
C ASP A 129 19.27 5.53 4.69
N ILE A 130 20.10 4.73 3.99
CA ILE A 130 20.19 3.30 4.26
C ILE A 130 20.68 2.99 5.68
N SER A 131 21.54 3.83 6.25
CA SER A 131 22.10 3.62 7.59
C SER A 131 21.04 3.77 8.68
N VAL A 132 20.09 4.68 8.48
CA VAL A 132 18.94 4.86 9.37
C VAL A 132 17.92 3.73 9.17
N ILE A 133 17.63 3.36 7.91
CA ILE A 133 16.71 2.28 7.58
C ILE A 133 17.17 0.94 8.14
N ASP A 134 18.46 0.65 8.13
CA ASP A 134 19.04 -0.58 8.67
C ASP A 134 18.92 -0.72 10.20
N ARG A 135 18.56 0.34 10.90
CA ARG A 135 18.22 0.30 12.33
C ARG A 135 16.82 -0.26 12.60
N ILE A 136 15.99 -0.39 11.57
CA ILE A 136 14.65 -0.98 11.67
C ILE A 136 14.78 -2.50 11.75
N LYS A 137 14.28 -3.09 12.84
CA LYS A 137 14.33 -4.55 13.10
C LYS A 137 13.13 -5.29 12.54
N LYS A 138 12.11 -4.59 12.09
CA LYS A 138 10.92 -5.16 11.45
C LYS A 138 11.17 -5.37 9.95
N PRO A 139 10.41 -6.23 9.27
CA PRO A 139 10.49 -6.36 7.81
C PRO A 139 10.32 -5.01 7.10
N VAL A 140 11.24 -4.69 6.19
CA VAL A 140 11.20 -3.47 5.39
C VAL A 140 10.94 -3.81 3.93
N ARG A 141 10.02 -3.07 3.32
CA ARG A 141 9.77 -3.09 1.89
C ARG A 141 10.06 -1.70 1.31
N ILE A 142 10.91 -1.65 0.29
CA ILE A 142 11.22 -0.43 -0.45
C ILE A 142 10.32 -0.36 -1.67
N ASN A 143 9.46 0.65 -1.74
CA ASN A 143 8.53 0.85 -2.85
C ASN A 143 9.08 1.89 -3.83
N SER A 144 9.09 1.57 -5.12
CA SER A 144 9.40 2.53 -6.18
C SER A 144 8.33 2.52 -7.27
N VAL A 145 7.88 3.71 -7.67
CA VAL A 145 7.05 3.89 -8.85
C VAL A 145 7.95 4.03 -10.08
N ILE A 146 7.66 3.27 -11.12
CA ILE A 146 8.39 3.25 -12.40
C ILE A 146 7.44 3.57 -13.57
N GLY A 147 8.01 4.05 -14.68
CA GLY A 147 7.23 4.31 -15.91
C GLY A 147 6.74 3.02 -16.57
N ALA A 148 5.71 3.14 -17.40
CA ALA A 148 5.10 1.99 -18.11
C ALA A 148 5.99 1.42 -19.22
N ASN A 149 6.82 2.27 -19.86
CA ASN A 149 7.70 1.89 -20.96
C ASN A 149 9.11 2.47 -20.73
N PRO A 150 9.92 1.82 -19.88
CA PRO A 150 11.30 2.25 -19.64
C PRO A 150 12.15 2.16 -20.90
N THR A 151 13.07 3.13 -21.08
CA THR A 151 14.17 3.03 -22.07
C THR A 151 15.26 2.08 -21.54
N GLU A 152 16.22 1.67 -22.38
CA GLU A 152 17.39 0.88 -21.95
C GLU A 152 18.08 1.52 -20.73
N GLU A 153 18.40 2.81 -20.79
CA GLU A 153 19.01 3.54 -19.67
C GLU A 153 18.14 3.50 -18.39
N GLN A 154 16.83 3.43 -18.53
CA GLN A 154 15.92 3.33 -17.38
C GLN A 154 15.89 1.90 -16.82
N PHE A 155 16.05 0.87 -17.64
CA PHE A 155 16.22 -0.49 -17.16
C PHE A 155 17.52 -0.67 -16.37
N ASP A 156 18.63 -0.10 -16.82
CA ASP A 156 19.89 -0.08 -16.06
C ASP A 156 19.67 0.54 -14.66
N LYS A 157 18.94 1.65 -14.60
CA LYS A 157 18.61 2.30 -13.32
C LYS A 157 17.67 1.46 -12.44
N ILE A 158 16.77 0.68 -13.03
CA ILE A 158 15.92 -0.28 -12.29
C ILE A 158 16.80 -1.36 -11.67
N GLU A 159 17.73 -1.90 -12.43
CA GLU A 159 18.69 -2.91 -11.94
C GLU A 159 19.57 -2.35 -10.82
N GLU A 160 20.17 -1.18 -11.01
CA GLU A 160 20.94 -0.48 -9.97
C GLU A 160 20.10 -0.26 -8.70
N PHE A 161 18.83 0.14 -8.85
CA PHE A 161 17.92 0.34 -7.73
C PHE A 161 17.64 -0.96 -6.98
N ILE A 162 17.36 -2.06 -7.67
CA ILE A 162 17.17 -3.38 -7.08
C ILE A 162 18.42 -3.80 -6.34
N ASN A 163 19.58 -3.69 -6.97
CA ASN A 163 20.87 -4.08 -6.40
C ASN A 163 21.23 -3.27 -5.15
N PHE A 164 20.91 -1.98 -5.13
CA PHE A 164 21.20 -1.10 -3.99
C PHE A 164 20.25 -1.34 -2.80
N TRP A 165 18.94 -1.50 -3.07
CA TRP A 165 17.95 -1.55 -2.01
C TRP A 165 17.60 -2.96 -1.52
N SER A 166 17.74 -3.97 -2.36
CA SER A 166 17.43 -5.35 -1.97
C SER A 166 18.50 -5.91 -1.03
N SER A 167 18.06 -6.64 -0.01
CA SER A 167 18.93 -7.38 0.91
C SER A 167 18.10 -8.48 1.60
N PRO A 168 18.69 -9.39 2.37
CA PRO A 168 17.94 -10.37 3.15
C PRO A 168 16.90 -9.76 4.10
N SER A 169 17.08 -8.51 4.55
CA SER A 169 16.18 -7.76 5.44
C SER A 169 15.29 -6.75 4.72
N ARG A 170 15.53 -6.48 3.45
CA ARG A 170 14.80 -5.47 2.67
C ARG A 170 14.32 -6.07 1.35
N PHE A 171 13.03 -5.98 1.13
CA PHE A 171 12.37 -6.40 -0.10
C PHE A 171 12.06 -5.19 -0.99
N VAL A 172 12.36 -5.25 -2.28
CA VAL A 172 12.03 -4.19 -3.24
C VAL A 172 10.67 -4.48 -3.90
N ASN A 173 9.83 -3.46 -4.00
CA ASN A 173 8.56 -3.55 -4.70
C ASN A 173 8.47 -2.44 -5.75
N LEU A 174 8.58 -2.81 -7.00
CA LEU A 174 8.38 -1.94 -8.15
C LEU A 174 6.89 -1.83 -8.43
N ARG A 175 6.42 -0.63 -8.71
CA ARG A 175 5.01 -0.36 -9.01
C ARG A 175 4.90 0.44 -10.29
N GLN A 176 4.06 0.01 -11.20
CA GLN A 176 3.75 0.80 -12.36
C GLN A 176 3.05 2.09 -11.95
N ASP A 177 3.41 3.20 -12.59
CA ASP A 177 2.73 4.47 -12.41
C ASP A 177 1.28 4.34 -12.89
N TYR A 178 0.33 4.50 -11.95
CA TYR A 178 -1.11 4.32 -12.21
C TYR A 178 -1.66 5.22 -13.33
N ARG A 179 -0.99 6.34 -13.64
CA ARG A 179 -1.40 7.26 -14.70
C ARG A 179 -1.32 6.64 -16.10
N TYR A 180 -0.56 5.58 -16.25
CA TYR A 180 -0.35 4.86 -17.52
C TYR A 180 -1.04 3.49 -17.55
N THR A 181 -1.75 3.10 -16.49
CA THR A 181 -2.36 1.79 -16.37
C THR A 181 -3.89 1.90 -16.33
N ASN A 182 -4.56 1.03 -17.08
CA ASN A 182 -6.00 0.83 -17.02
C ASN A 182 -6.30 -0.69 -17.02
N ARG A 183 -7.57 -1.09 -16.82
CA ARG A 183 -7.95 -2.49 -16.73
C ARG A 183 -7.64 -3.30 -17.99
N GLU A 184 -7.59 -2.68 -19.16
CA GLU A 184 -7.25 -3.37 -20.41
C GLU A 184 -5.74 -3.59 -20.53
N THR A 185 -4.91 -2.61 -20.15
CA THR A 185 -3.46 -2.76 -20.17
C THR A 185 -2.96 -3.84 -19.22
N LEU A 186 -3.70 -4.14 -18.12
CA LEU A 186 -3.35 -5.22 -17.20
C LEU A 186 -3.47 -6.62 -17.79
N LYS A 187 -4.17 -6.79 -18.91
CA LYS A 187 -4.37 -8.09 -19.57
C LYS A 187 -3.17 -8.50 -20.43
N VAL A 188 -2.27 -7.58 -20.70
CA VAL A 188 -1.10 -7.78 -21.55
C VAL A 188 0.16 -7.56 -20.71
N MET A 189 1.16 -8.39 -20.89
CA MET A 189 2.49 -8.17 -20.34
C MET A 189 3.08 -6.87 -20.91
N ASP A 190 3.79 -6.13 -20.09
CA ASP A 190 4.47 -4.91 -20.52
C ASP A 190 6.00 -5.12 -20.63
N ALA A 191 6.69 -4.11 -21.12
CA ALA A 191 8.15 -4.18 -21.29
C ALA A 191 8.92 -4.47 -19.99
N VAL A 192 8.35 -4.12 -18.82
CA VAL A 192 8.97 -4.41 -17.52
C VAL A 192 8.80 -5.89 -17.16
N ASP A 193 7.62 -6.49 -17.43
CA ASP A 193 7.43 -7.93 -17.24
C ASP A 193 8.40 -8.73 -18.10
N ASP A 194 8.49 -8.40 -19.40
CA ASP A 194 9.38 -9.09 -20.34
C ASP A 194 10.85 -8.97 -19.86
N TRP A 195 11.29 -7.77 -19.49
CA TRP A 195 12.63 -7.54 -18.95
C TRP A 195 12.88 -8.35 -17.66
N CYS A 196 11.92 -8.37 -16.75
CA CYS A 196 12.03 -9.16 -15.51
C CYS A 196 12.19 -10.65 -15.79
N LEU A 197 11.41 -11.19 -16.77
CA LEU A 197 11.48 -12.60 -17.14
C LEU A 197 12.78 -12.98 -17.85
N GLU A 198 13.40 -12.04 -18.57
CA GLU A 198 14.69 -12.25 -19.23
C GLU A 198 15.88 -12.25 -18.27
N HIS A 199 15.81 -11.45 -17.20
CA HIS A 199 16.97 -11.21 -16.32
C HIS A 199 16.89 -11.89 -14.95
N TYR A 200 15.69 -12.28 -14.50
CA TYR A 200 15.46 -12.84 -13.16
C TYR A 200 14.63 -14.11 -13.17
N LEU A 201 14.83 -14.93 -12.16
CA LEU A 201 14.01 -16.11 -11.97
C LEU A 201 12.59 -15.67 -11.53
N TYR A 202 11.58 -16.12 -12.27
CA TYR A 202 10.19 -15.97 -11.87
C TYR A 202 9.89 -16.86 -10.66
N MET A 203 9.42 -16.25 -9.58
CA MET A 203 9.15 -16.91 -8.30
C MET A 203 7.65 -17.13 -8.03
N GLY A 204 6.80 -16.69 -8.92
CA GLY A 204 5.35 -16.84 -8.81
C GLY A 204 4.60 -15.52 -8.77
N THR A 205 3.29 -15.62 -8.67
CA THR A 205 2.40 -14.47 -8.53
C THR A 205 1.64 -14.57 -7.22
N ASN A 206 1.27 -13.41 -6.67
CA ASN A 206 0.29 -13.39 -5.60
C ASN A 206 -1.08 -13.72 -6.21
N CYS A 207 -1.76 -14.74 -5.70
CA CYS A 207 -3.05 -15.22 -6.23
C CYS A 207 -4.23 -14.27 -5.97
N CYS A 208 -3.95 -12.99 -5.77
CA CYS A 208 -4.95 -11.94 -5.79
C CYS A 208 -5.37 -11.69 -7.24
N MET A 209 -6.60 -12.04 -7.59
CA MET A 209 -7.16 -11.79 -8.94
C MET A 209 -7.25 -10.31 -9.31
N VAL A 210 -6.88 -9.43 -8.39
CA VAL A 210 -7.01 -7.98 -8.52
C VAL A 210 -5.66 -7.30 -8.74
N CYS A 211 -4.60 -7.74 -8.05
CA CYS A 211 -3.40 -6.90 -7.91
C CYS A 211 -2.25 -7.21 -8.87
N ASN A 212 -2.33 -8.20 -9.73
CA ASN A 212 -1.28 -8.54 -10.71
C ASN A 212 0.16 -8.31 -10.20
N THR A 213 0.47 -8.85 -9.01
CA THR A 213 1.80 -8.74 -8.43
C THR A 213 2.60 -9.98 -8.76
N GLU A 214 3.72 -9.81 -9.42
CA GLU A 214 4.64 -10.87 -9.78
C GLU A 214 5.92 -10.78 -8.97
N PHE A 215 6.49 -11.93 -8.61
CA PHE A 215 7.69 -12.02 -7.79
C PHE A 215 8.85 -12.55 -8.63
N PHE A 216 9.98 -11.88 -8.48
CA PHE A 216 11.21 -12.19 -9.19
C PHE A 216 12.39 -12.23 -8.22
N GLY A 217 13.44 -12.91 -8.61
CA GLY A 217 14.67 -12.94 -7.81
C GLY A 217 15.83 -13.67 -8.44
N ASP A 218 16.96 -13.58 -7.74
CA ASP A 218 18.17 -14.33 -7.98
C ASP A 218 18.75 -14.82 -6.63
N LYS A 219 20.05 -15.15 -6.59
CA LYS A 219 20.72 -15.59 -5.35
C LYS A 219 20.76 -14.51 -4.26
N ASN A 220 20.78 -13.23 -4.65
CA ASN A 220 21.05 -12.10 -3.77
C ASN A 220 19.85 -11.18 -3.61
N HIS A 221 18.94 -11.15 -4.58
CA HIS A 221 17.90 -10.15 -4.70
C HIS A 221 16.53 -10.81 -4.79
N ARG A 222 15.55 -10.19 -4.12
CA ARG A 222 14.12 -10.52 -4.23
C ARG A 222 13.33 -9.25 -4.38
N PHE A 223 12.50 -9.21 -5.38
CA PHE A 223 11.62 -8.07 -5.62
C PHE A 223 10.29 -8.50 -6.20
N SER A 224 9.33 -7.58 -6.25
CA SER A 224 8.07 -7.77 -6.96
C SER A 224 7.82 -6.62 -7.92
N TYR A 225 7.09 -6.91 -8.96
CA TYR A 225 6.52 -5.93 -9.86
C TYR A 225 5.00 -5.95 -9.77
N HIS A 226 4.39 -4.77 -9.63
CA HIS A 226 2.96 -4.61 -9.39
C HIS A 226 2.37 -3.60 -10.36
N ARG A 227 1.58 -4.06 -11.34
CA ARG A 227 1.00 -3.24 -12.40
C ARG A 227 -0.31 -2.56 -12.04
N GLY A 228 -1.13 -3.20 -11.24
CA GLY A 228 -2.53 -2.84 -11.04
C GLY A 228 -2.88 -2.32 -9.65
N LEU A 229 -1.97 -1.63 -8.96
CA LEU A 229 -2.19 -1.20 -7.57
C LEU A 229 -3.48 -0.39 -7.38
N GLN A 230 -3.87 0.42 -8.36
CA GLN A 230 -5.07 1.26 -8.30
C GLN A 230 -6.38 0.47 -8.43
N PHE A 231 -6.32 -0.81 -8.83
CA PHE A 231 -7.51 -1.63 -8.96
C PHE A 231 -7.56 -2.65 -7.83
N SER A 232 -8.43 -2.46 -6.87
CA SER A 232 -8.64 -3.39 -5.76
C SER A 232 -10.02 -4.03 -5.77
N SER A 233 -10.78 -3.84 -6.83
CA SER A 233 -12.09 -4.47 -7.00
C SER A 233 -12.31 -5.00 -8.43
N PHE A 234 -13.18 -6.02 -8.55
CA PHE A 234 -13.67 -6.48 -9.85
C PHE A 234 -15.05 -7.12 -9.70
N ILE A 235 -15.83 -7.11 -10.79
CA ILE A 235 -17.14 -7.74 -10.86
C ILE A 235 -17.03 -9.06 -11.64
N LYS A 236 -17.60 -10.14 -11.07
CA LYS A 236 -17.75 -11.42 -11.74
C LYS A 236 -19.17 -11.95 -11.52
N GLY A 237 -19.98 -11.99 -12.61
CA GLY A 237 -21.42 -12.25 -12.50
C GLY A 237 -22.11 -11.12 -11.72
N ASN A 238 -22.90 -11.47 -10.71
CA ASN A 238 -23.61 -10.51 -9.85
C ASN A 238 -22.84 -10.25 -8.53
N LYS A 239 -21.55 -10.55 -8.48
CA LYS A 239 -20.72 -10.43 -7.28
C LYS A 239 -19.64 -9.39 -7.46
N LEU A 240 -19.47 -8.50 -6.48
CA LEU A 240 -18.38 -7.55 -6.36
C LEU A 240 -17.31 -8.15 -5.43
N TYR A 241 -16.12 -8.37 -5.98
CA TYR A 241 -14.96 -8.83 -5.23
C TYR A 241 -14.10 -7.63 -4.88
N ILE A 242 -13.72 -7.48 -3.61
CA ILE A 242 -12.88 -6.39 -3.14
C ILE A 242 -11.57 -6.92 -2.53
N GLY A 243 -10.48 -6.21 -2.76
CA GLY A 243 -9.15 -6.52 -2.22
C GLY A 243 -8.73 -5.63 -1.06
N ASP A 244 -9.32 -4.44 -0.95
CA ASP A 244 -9.01 -3.46 0.08
C ASP A 244 -10.28 -2.78 0.61
N ILE A 245 -10.24 -2.34 1.87
CA ILE A 245 -11.12 -1.31 2.41
C ILE A 245 -10.26 -0.08 2.59
N ILE A 246 -10.69 1.07 2.10
CA ILE A 246 -9.89 2.29 2.09
C ILE A 246 -10.64 3.38 2.85
N VAL A 247 -10.08 3.83 3.97
CA VAL A 247 -10.55 5.01 4.71
C VAL A 247 -9.75 6.21 4.23
N ALA A 248 -10.39 7.09 3.48
CA ALA A 248 -9.77 8.29 2.90
C ALA A 248 -9.53 9.37 3.98
N PRO A 249 -8.67 10.39 3.72
CA PRO A 249 -8.33 11.43 4.71
C PRO A 249 -9.54 12.23 5.22
N ASN A 250 -10.63 12.25 4.50
CA ASN A 250 -11.89 12.91 4.88
C ASN A 250 -12.88 11.99 5.62
N GLY A 251 -12.44 10.78 5.99
CA GLY A 251 -13.24 9.78 6.70
C GLY A 251 -14.23 9.01 5.83
N LYS A 252 -14.25 9.25 4.51
CA LYS A 252 -15.06 8.45 3.60
C LYS A 252 -14.41 7.11 3.32
N ILE A 253 -15.22 6.09 3.03
CA ILE A 253 -14.77 4.72 2.81
C ILE A 253 -14.99 4.33 1.37
N PHE A 254 -13.95 3.74 0.79
CA PHE A 254 -13.93 3.25 -0.59
C PHE A 254 -13.46 1.80 -0.62
N TYR A 255 -13.80 1.08 -1.68
CA TYR A 255 -13.29 -0.26 -1.98
C TYR A 255 -12.41 -0.31 -3.23
N ASP A 256 -12.13 0.84 -3.84
CA ASP A 256 -11.18 0.98 -4.94
C ASP A 256 -10.38 2.29 -4.83
N TRP A 257 -9.19 2.31 -5.43
CA TRP A 257 -8.23 3.41 -5.34
C TRP A 257 -8.50 4.55 -6.32
N ASP A 258 -9.56 4.47 -7.11
CA ASP A 258 -10.00 5.56 -7.98
C ASP A 258 -10.73 6.67 -7.20
N PHE A 259 -11.15 6.37 -5.96
CA PHE A 259 -11.88 7.29 -5.08
C PHE A 259 -13.12 7.91 -5.74
N SER A 260 -13.72 7.20 -6.69
CA SER A 260 -14.95 7.63 -7.36
C SER A 260 -16.16 7.47 -6.43
N VAL A 261 -17.22 8.21 -6.75
CA VAL A 261 -18.50 8.10 -6.00
C VAL A 261 -19.07 6.69 -6.10
N ASP A 262 -18.83 5.99 -7.21
CA ASP A 262 -19.31 4.62 -7.43
C ASP A 262 -18.64 3.60 -6.53
N THR A 263 -17.45 3.91 -6.00
CA THR A 263 -16.69 3.04 -5.09
C THR A 263 -16.77 3.49 -3.63
N GLU A 264 -17.47 4.61 -3.35
CA GLU A 264 -17.74 5.08 -1.99
C GLU A 264 -18.79 4.18 -1.30
N THR A 265 -18.55 3.83 -0.04
CA THR A 265 -19.47 3.02 0.75
C THR A 265 -19.55 3.52 2.19
N GLU A 266 -20.57 3.10 2.91
CA GLU A 266 -20.72 3.39 4.34
C GLU A 266 -20.35 2.16 5.18
N VAL A 267 -19.59 2.37 6.25
CA VAL A 267 -19.08 1.29 7.13
C VAL A 267 -20.19 0.49 7.79
N TYR A 268 -21.31 1.14 8.06
CA TYR A 268 -22.40 0.59 8.86
C TYR A 268 -23.51 -0.09 8.05
N ASN A 269 -23.36 -0.16 6.73
CA ASN A 269 -24.35 -0.72 5.84
C ASN A 269 -24.11 -2.20 5.53
N SER A 270 -24.96 -2.77 4.69
CA SER A 270 -24.91 -4.14 4.18
C SER A 270 -23.52 -4.62 3.71
N PHE A 271 -22.61 -3.68 3.41
CA PHE A 271 -21.23 -3.94 3.02
C PHE A 271 -20.43 -4.68 4.11
N ILE A 272 -20.38 -4.15 5.33
CA ILE A 272 -19.65 -4.81 6.44
C ILE A 272 -20.37 -6.09 6.87
N ASP A 273 -21.70 -6.09 6.85
CA ASP A 273 -22.47 -7.28 7.20
C ASP A 273 -22.33 -8.38 6.14
N SER A 274 -22.23 -8.04 4.85
CA SER A 274 -21.94 -9.01 3.80
C SER A 274 -20.54 -9.61 3.90
N LEU A 275 -19.54 -8.82 4.30
CA LEU A 275 -18.17 -9.31 4.53
C LEU A 275 -18.05 -10.25 5.73
N LYS A 276 -18.93 -10.10 6.74
CA LYS A 276 -18.98 -11.03 7.88
C LYS A 276 -19.54 -12.40 7.51
N THR A 277 -20.40 -12.46 6.52
CA THR A 277 -21.12 -13.69 6.12
C THR A 277 -20.44 -14.47 5.01
N ASN A 278 -19.59 -13.82 4.20
CA ASN A 278 -18.99 -14.38 2.98
C ASN A 278 -17.46 -14.44 3.07
N SER A 279 -16.90 -15.05 4.12
CA SER A 279 -15.49 -15.43 4.08
C SER A 279 -15.29 -16.52 3.03
N ILE A 280 -14.36 -16.31 2.09
CA ILE A 280 -13.93 -17.34 1.16
C ILE A 280 -13.32 -18.48 2.00
N VAL A 281 -13.95 -19.65 1.94
CA VAL A 281 -13.40 -20.90 2.43
C VAL A 281 -12.29 -21.36 1.49
#